data_d5bfe6b31766a42c1cc5763f98ec3faa
#
_entry.id   d5bfe6b31766a42c1cc5763f98ec3faa
#
_cell.length_a   1.000
_cell.length_b   1.000
_cell.length_c   1.000
_cell.angle_alpha   90.00
_cell.angle_beta   90.00
_cell.angle_gamma   90.00
#
_symmetry.space_group_name_H-M   'P 1'
#
loop_
_entity.id
_entity.type
_entity.pdbx_description
1 polymer ?
#
loop_
_entity_poly.entity_id
_entity_poly.type
_entity_poly.pdbx_seq_one_letter_code
_entity_poly.pdbx_strand_id
1 'polypeptide(L)'
;MLPGSSIGQRLVLTSFGESHGRSIGAVLDGCPAGLEINEKEIQEMLNLRKPGQNIISTQRKEGDIVEVVSGIFKGFTTGAPITMLIWNSDQKSKDYENLKTKLRPGHSDYPAMMKYNQYNDHRGGGRFSGRLTATHVMGGVIAKKLLKVTLGIEINSFTAQIGKIKMEKEFNKKMAKTIYKNEVRCPEENTAKKMRASILNAKKKGDSLGGIIESITTNVPVGLGEPIFSSLESDLSKAIFSIPSVKGIEFGSGFRGSELFGSENNDLYTMKKGKIITKTNNSGGILGGISNGMPITMRIAFKPASSIAQKQSTVDIRNKKNAILQVKGRHDPCVVPRAAPVVDSLVALTIADHALITGAIKPSL
;
A
#
# COMPACT_ATOMS: atom_id res chain seq x y z
N MET A 1 6.09 19.80 12.35
CA MET A 1 6.26 18.89 11.18
C MET A 1 6.41 17.48 11.69
N LEU A 2 5.61 16.54 11.20
CA LEU A 2 5.72 15.12 11.62
C LEU A 2 7.03 14.51 11.12
N PRO A 3 7.66 13.60 11.89
CA PRO A 3 8.81 12.83 11.43
C PRO A 3 8.47 11.97 10.21
N GLY A 4 9.50 11.61 9.40
CA GLY A 4 9.32 10.82 8.18
C GLY A 4 8.79 9.38 8.38
N SER A 5 8.55 8.96 9.62
CA SER A 5 7.92 7.68 9.97
C SER A 5 6.46 7.81 10.38
N SER A 6 5.88 9.01 10.27
CA SER A 6 4.49 9.31 10.64
C SER A 6 3.74 9.94 9.46
N ILE A 7 2.43 9.64 9.36
CA ILE A 7 1.53 10.19 8.35
C ILE A 7 0.18 10.50 8.99
N GLY A 8 -0.54 11.50 8.44
CA GLY A 8 -1.82 12.01 8.92
C GLY A 8 -1.66 13.29 9.72
N GLN A 9 -2.75 13.96 10.05
CA GLN A 9 -2.80 15.20 10.83
C GLN A 9 -3.71 15.05 12.07
N ARG A 10 -4.88 14.45 11.89
CA ARG A 10 -5.85 14.10 12.96
C ARG A 10 -5.80 12.62 13.28
N LEU A 11 -5.70 11.76 12.25
CA LEU A 11 -5.51 10.32 12.41
C LEU A 11 -4.06 9.99 12.06
N VAL A 12 -3.19 9.98 13.03
CA VAL A 12 -1.75 9.87 12.84
C VAL A 12 -1.28 8.45 13.02
N LEU A 13 -0.72 7.86 11.94
CA LEU A 13 -0.04 6.57 12.01
C LEU A 13 1.47 6.79 12.11
N THR A 14 2.10 6.28 13.17
CA THR A 14 3.55 6.21 13.32
C THR A 14 4.02 4.77 13.20
N SER A 15 4.89 4.50 12.22
CA SER A 15 5.50 3.18 11.98
C SER A 15 6.90 3.09 12.58
N PHE A 16 7.22 2.01 13.28
CA PHE A 16 8.54 1.79 13.88
C PHE A 16 9.05 0.34 13.69
N GLY A 17 10.31 0.12 14.05
CA GLY A 17 11.01 -1.16 13.93
C GLY A 17 11.69 -1.38 12.59
N GLU A 18 12.44 -2.46 12.45
CA GLU A 18 13.19 -2.89 11.25
C GLU A 18 12.89 -4.34 10.90
N SER A 19 13.13 -4.70 9.62
CA SER A 19 12.85 -6.05 9.09
C SER A 19 13.50 -7.19 9.88
N HIS A 20 14.68 -6.96 10.41
CA HIS A 20 15.46 -7.92 11.21
C HIS A 20 15.75 -7.38 12.62
N GLY A 21 15.03 -6.34 13.06
CA GLY A 21 14.95 -5.91 14.45
C GLY A 21 14.08 -6.90 15.27
N ARG A 22 13.94 -6.63 16.55
CA ARG A 22 13.16 -7.46 17.48
C ARG A 22 11.68 -7.53 17.10
N SER A 23 11.12 -6.39 16.69
CA SER A 23 9.71 -6.25 16.28
C SER A 23 9.55 -5.16 15.23
N ILE A 24 8.37 -5.14 14.61
CA ILE A 24 7.82 -3.99 13.91
C ILE A 24 6.51 -3.62 14.58
N GLY A 25 6.12 -2.35 14.51
CA GLY A 25 4.87 -1.92 15.12
C GLY A 25 4.36 -0.59 14.58
N ALA A 26 3.16 -0.27 14.99
CA ALA A 26 2.49 0.97 14.67
C ALA A 26 1.80 1.55 15.90
N VAL A 27 1.80 2.88 15.98
CA VAL A 27 0.93 3.64 16.86
C VAL A 27 -0.04 4.42 16.00
N LEU A 28 -1.33 4.20 16.19
CA LEU A 28 -2.41 4.97 15.57
C LEU A 28 -3.02 5.89 16.62
N ASP A 29 -2.80 7.19 16.49
CA ASP A 29 -3.34 8.22 17.37
C ASP A 29 -4.47 9.00 16.69
N GLY A 30 -5.40 9.56 17.47
CA GLY A 30 -6.52 10.34 16.99
C GLY A 30 -7.71 9.51 16.49
N CYS A 31 -7.74 8.20 16.71
CA CYS A 31 -8.91 7.38 16.41
C CYS A 31 -10.06 7.73 17.36
N PRO A 32 -11.28 8.03 16.84
CA PRO A 32 -12.45 8.26 17.68
C PRO A 32 -12.72 7.14 18.68
N ALA A 33 -13.18 7.49 19.87
CA ALA A 33 -13.65 6.51 20.85
C ALA A 33 -14.97 5.88 20.39
N GLY A 34 -15.20 4.61 20.74
CA GLY A 34 -16.47 3.92 20.49
C GLY A 34 -16.50 3.08 19.21
N LEU A 35 -15.43 3.04 18.41
CA LEU A 35 -15.35 2.13 17.26
C LEU A 35 -15.18 0.69 17.77
N GLU A 36 -16.12 -0.19 17.44
CA GLU A 36 -15.99 -1.63 17.68
C GLU A 36 -14.88 -2.20 16.81
N ILE A 37 -13.87 -2.82 17.41
CA ILE A 37 -12.74 -3.44 16.70
C ILE A 37 -12.07 -4.49 17.60
N ASN A 38 -11.59 -5.57 17.00
CA ASN A 38 -10.84 -6.61 17.69
C ASN A 38 -9.60 -7.05 16.92
N GLU A 39 -8.69 -7.73 17.61
CA GLU A 39 -7.42 -8.21 17.02
C GLU A 39 -7.64 -9.15 15.84
N LYS A 40 -8.70 -9.95 15.85
CA LYS A 40 -9.01 -10.89 14.76
C LYS A 40 -9.25 -10.17 13.44
N GLU A 41 -9.97 -9.05 13.44
CA GLU A 41 -10.21 -8.24 12.24
C GLU A 41 -8.90 -7.67 11.68
N ILE A 42 -8.01 -7.21 12.57
CA ILE A 42 -6.68 -6.71 12.17
C ILE A 42 -5.85 -7.85 11.59
N GLN A 43 -5.87 -9.02 12.26
CA GLN A 43 -5.14 -10.21 11.84
C GLN A 43 -5.60 -10.74 10.47
N GLU A 44 -6.89 -10.71 10.17
CA GLU A 44 -7.44 -11.15 8.89
C GLU A 44 -6.85 -10.32 7.73
N MET A 45 -6.77 -9.01 7.86
CA MET A 45 -6.15 -8.15 6.83
C MET A 45 -4.63 -8.35 6.75
N LEU A 46 -3.94 -8.51 7.87
CA LEU A 46 -2.53 -8.86 7.91
C LEU A 46 -2.27 -10.20 7.21
N ASN A 47 -3.16 -11.17 7.37
CA ASN A 47 -3.11 -12.45 6.66
C ASN A 47 -3.19 -12.28 5.15
N LEU A 48 -3.94 -11.31 4.62
CA LEU A 48 -3.97 -11.01 3.19
C LEU A 48 -2.64 -10.45 2.67
N ARG A 49 -1.88 -9.76 3.52
CA ARG A 49 -0.60 -9.12 3.17
C ARG A 49 0.61 -10.04 3.41
N LYS A 50 0.59 -10.92 4.44
CA LYS A 50 1.76 -11.69 4.90
C LYS A 50 2.44 -12.49 3.78
N PRO A 51 3.76 -12.78 3.90
CA PRO A 51 4.49 -13.62 2.95
C PRO A 51 4.13 -15.11 3.10
N GLY A 52 4.55 -15.94 2.12
CA GLY A 52 4.51 -17.40 2.25
C GLY A 52 3.14 -18.06 2.11
N GLN A 53 2.13 -17.35 1.59
CA GLN A 53 0.76 -17.86 1.50
C GLN A 53 0.55 -18.82 0.32
N ASN A 54 1.34 -18.69 -0.73
CA ASN A 54 1.13 -19.41 -1.98
C ASN A 54 2.42 -19.54 -2.80
N ILE A 55 2.34 -20.29 -3.91
CA ILE A 55 3.50 -20.60 -4.75
C ILE A 55 4.07 -19.38 -5.50
N ILE A 56 3.27 -18.33 -5.74
CA ILE A 56 3.70 -17.10 -6.43
C ILE A 56 4.31 -16.07 -5.49
N SER A 57 4.32 -16.32 -4.17
CA SER A 57 4.95 -15.46 -3.18
C SER A 57 6.31 -16.00 -2.74
N THR A 58 7.03 -15.21 -1.93
CA THR A 58 8.26 -15.64 -1.27
C THR A 58 8.01 -16.86 -0.37
N GLN A 59 9.06 -17.69 -0.17
CA GLN A 59 9.01 -18.83 0.75
C GLN A 59 9.25 -18.45 2.23
N ARG A 60 9.41 -17.16 2.54
CA ARG A 60 9.53 -16.68 3.91
C ARG A 60 8.21 -16.93 4.65
N LYS A 61 8.29 -17.56 5.81
CA LYS A 61 7.12 -17.85 6.66
C LYS A 61 7.14 -16.95 7.89
N GLU A 62 6.37 -15.88 7.86
CA GLU A 62 6.12 -15.04 9.03
C GLU A 62 4.67 -15.22 9.46
N GLY A 63 4.45 -15.41 10.74
CA GLY A 63 3.09 -15.51 11.29
C GLY A 63 2.34 -14.19 11.18
N ASP A 64 3.08 -13.07 11.26
CA ASP A 64 2.55 -11.70 11.33
C ASP A 64 1.43 -11.59 12.39
N ILE A 65 1.62 -12.27 13.54
CA ILE A 65 0.65 -12.23 14.65
C ILE A 65 0.71 -10.84 15.27
N VAL A 66 -0.42 -10.14 15.23
CA VAL A 66 -0.56 -8.82 15.85
C VAL A 66 -0.88 -8.96 17.33
N GLU A 67 -0.27 -8.10 18.13
CA GLU A 67 -0.56 -7.88 19.55
C GLU A 67 -0.99 -6.44 19.73
N VAL A 68 -2.19 -6.20 20.26
CA VAL A 68 -2.69 -4.86 20.57
C VAL A 68 -2.37 -4.55 22.04
N VAL A 69 -1.54 -3.53 22.27
CA VAL A 69 -1.00 -3.21 23.58
C VAL A 69 -1.81 -2.13 24.30
N SER A 70 -2.45 -1.21 23.55
CA SER A 70 -3.23 -0.11 24.11
C SER A 70 -4.33 0.37 23.16
N GLY A 71 -5.22 1.22 23.64
CA GLY A 71 -6.22 1.95 22.85
C GLY A 71 -7.50 1.18 22.54
N ILE A 72 -7.62 -0.09 22.98
CA ILE A 72 -8.85 -0.89 22.87
C ILE A 72 -9.23 -1.45 24.24
N PHE A 73 -10.49 -1.29 24.63
CA PHE A 73 -11.05 -1.82 25.85
C PHE A 73 -12.42 -2.42 25.61
N LYS A 74 -12.63 -3.68 26.04
CA LYS A 74 -13.87 -4.44 25.83
C LYS A 74 -14.35 -4.46 24.38
N GLY A 75 -13.42 -4.48 23.40
CA GLY A 75 -13.73 -4.52 21.98
C GLY A 75 -14.02 -3.16 21.32
N PHE A 76 -13.81 -2.05 22.03
CA PHE A 76 -14.04 -0.70 21.52
C PHE A 76 -12.79 0.16 21.65
N THR A 77 -12.58 1.07 20.70
CA THR A 77 -11.55 2.11 20.81
C THR A 77 -11.86 3.06 21.96
N THR A 78 -10.81 3.49 22.67
CA THR A 78 -10.96 4.34 23.88
C THR A 78 -10.67 5.82 23.63
N GLY A 79 -10.18 6.18 22.43
CA GLY A 79 -9.64 7.50 22.13
C GLY A 79 -8.16 7.66 22.52
N ALA A 80 -7.59 6.73 23.28
CA ALA A 80 -6.15 6.68 23.53
C ALA A 80 -5.40 6.13 22.29
N PRO A 81 -4.08 6.40 22.14
CA PRO A 81 -3.29 5.84 21.05
C PRO A 81 -3.36 4.32 21.02
N ILE A 82 -3.65 3.76 19.84
CA ILE A 82 -3.72 2.30 19.60
C ILE A 82 -2.33 1.84 19.21
N THR A 83 -1.68 1.09 20.12
CA THR A 83 -0.34 0.54 19.89
C THR A 83 -0.44 -0.93 19.50
N MET A 84 0.18 -1.28 18.37
CA MET A 84 0.15 -2.62 17.79
C MET A 84 1.56 -3.09 17.47
N LEU A 85 1.87 -4.35 17.80
CA LEU A 85 3.18 -4.98 17.61
C LEU A 85 3.07 -6.27 16.81
N ILE A 86 4.13 -6.59 16.05
CA ILE A 86 4.40 -7.92 15.49
C ILE A 86 5.85 -8.27 15.82
N TRP A 87 6.06 -9.37 16.53
CA TRP A 87 7.37 -9.91 16.82
C TRP A 87 7.95 -10.60 15.57
N ASN A 88 9.23 -10.34 15.29
CA ASN A 88 9.93 -10.96 14.17
C ASN A 88 10.43 -12.35 14.60
N SER A 89 10.05 -13.42 13.88
CA SER A 89 10.37 -14.80 14.22
C SER A 89 11.27 -15.53 13.22
N ASP A 90 11.21 -15.19 11.91
CA ASP A 90 11.98 -15.87 10.85
C ASP A 90 13.10 -14.97 10.29
N GLN A 91 14.09 -14.64 11.14
CA GLN A 91 15.22 -13.79 10.80
C GLN A 91 16.43 -14.65 10.39
N LYS A 92 16.82 -14.62 9.10
CA LYS A 92 18.04 -15.25 8.60
C LYS A 92 19.09 -14.18 8.25
N SER A 93 19.65 -13.55 9.27
CA SER A 93 20.60 -12.42 9.11
C SER A 93 21.86 -12.79 8.32
N LYS A 94 22.31 -14.06 8.36
CA LYS A 94 23.48 -14.56 7.60
C LYS A 94 23.32 -14.41 6.08
N ASP A 95 22.10 -14.46 5.55
CA ASP A 95 21.86 -14.31 4.11
C ASP A 95 22.20 -12.90 3.59
N TYR A 96 22.41 -11.93 4.48
CA TYR A 96 22.61 -10.51 4.15
C TYR A 96 24.06 -10.01 4.40
N GLU A 97 24.97 -10.84 4.87
CA GLU A 97 26.36 -10.42 5.14
C GLU A 97 27.07 -9.90 3.89
N ASN A 98 26.89 -10.57 2.74
CA ASN A 98 27.45 -10.13 1.47
C ASN A 98 26.88 -8.79 0.98
N LEU A 99 25.69 -8.41 1.45
CA LEU A 99 25.02 -7.14 1.10
C LEU A 99 25.55 -5.96 1.91
N LYS A 100 26.39 -6.20 2.91
CA LYS A 100 27.07 -5.14 3.66
C LYS A 100 28.08 -4.37 2.80
N THR A 101 28.67 -5.02 1.80
CA THR A 101 29.69 -4.42 0.94
C THR A 101 29.30 -4.36 -0.52
N LYS A 102 28.38 -5.23 -1.01
CA LYS A 102 27.93 -5.27 -2.39
C LYS A 102 26.49 -4.76 -2.48
N LEU A 103 26.30 -3.68 -3.21
CA LEU A 103 25.03 -2.98 -3.31
C LEU A 103 24.08 -3.72 -4.27
N ARG A 104 22.82 -3.90 -3.88
CA ARG A 104 21.80 -4.45 -4.78
C ARG A 104 21.39 -3.40 -5.82
N PRO A 105 21.48 -3.70 -7.12
CA PRO A 105 20.97 -2.80 -8.16
C PRO A 105 19.49 -2.51 -7.97
N GLY A 106 19.11 -1.25 -8.08
CA GLY A 106 17.70 -0.81 -7.93
C GLY A 106 17.12 -0.88 -6.51
N HIS A 107 17.93 -1.17 -5.48
CA HIS A 107 17.56 -1.16 -4.06
C HIS A 107 18.06 0.11 -3.36
N SER A 108 17.56 0.37 -2.15
CA SER A 108 17.94 1.53 -1.33
C SER A 108 19.27 1.37 -0.58
N ASP A 109 20.06 0.32 -0.83
CA ASP A 109 21.26 0.03 -0.06
C ASP A 109 22.25 1.20 -0.04
N TYR A 110 22.59 1.74 -1.22
CA TYR A 110 23.52 2.87 -1.34
C TYR A 110 22.98 4.16 -0.72
N PRO A 111 21.81 4.67 -1.11
CA PRO A 111 21.29 5.92 -0.52
C PRO A 111 21.04 5.81 0.98
N ALA A 112 20.64 4.64 1.50
CA ALA A 112 20.48 4.44 2.93
C ALA A 112 21.83 4.51 3.67
N MET A 113 22.85 3.84 3.13
CA MET A 113 24.19 3.87 3.67
C MET A 113 24.75 5.30 3.75
N MET A 114 24.60 6.07 2.66
CA MET A 114 25.07 7.45 2.62
C MET A 114 24.30 8.36 3.56
N LYS A 115 22.96 8.26 3.57
CA LYS A 115 22.09 9.10 4.41
C LYS A 115 22.35 8.90 5.90
N TYR A 116 22.58 7.66 6.32
CA TYR A 116 22.71 7.30 7.74
C TYR A 116 24.17 7.02 8.14
N ASN A 117 25.14 7.42 7.33
CA ASN A 117 26.56 7.24 7.58
C ASN A 117 26.91 5.81 8.02
N GLN A 118 26.33 4.81 7.34
CA GLN A 118 26.49 3.36 7.58
C GLN A 118 25.92 2.83 8.90
N TYR A 119 25.21 3.64 9.71
CA TYR A 119 24.55 3.20 10.94
C TYR A 119 23.16 2.57 10.72
N ASN A 120 22.68 2.52 9.47
CA ASN A 120 21.42 1.85 9.16
C ASN A 120 21.50 0.33 9.29
N ASP A 121 20.47 -0.33 9.78
CA ASP A 121 20.37 -1.78 9.74
C ASP A 121 20.19 -2.26 8.28
N HIS A 122 21.22 -2.88 7.72
CA HIS A 122 21.24 -3.40 6.35
C HIS A 122 20.52 -4.76 6.23
N ARG A 123 20.30 -5.48 7.34
CA ARG A 123 19.70 -6.82 7.36
C ARG A 123 18.26 -6.78 6.86
N GLY A 124 17.95 -7.60 5.85
CA GLY A 124 16.63 -7.63 5.24
C GLY A 124 16.11 -6.31 4.67
N GLY A 125 17.00 -5.32 4.50
CA GLY A 125 16.67 -3.96 4.06
C GLY A 125 16.20 -3.01 5.16
N GLY A 126 16.24 -3.43 6.43
CA GLY A 126 15.92 -2.60 7.61
C GLY A 126 14.57 -1.88 7.48
N ARG A 127 14.59 -0.55 7.61
CA ARG A 127 13.41 0.33 7.44
C ARG A 127 12.87 0.39 6.00
N PHE A 128 13.69 0.03 4.99
CA PHE A 128 13.31 0.05 3.57
C PHE A 128 12.68 -1.25 3.09
N SER A 129 12.51 -2.20 4.00
CA SER A 129 11.91 -3.50 3.71
C SER A 129 10.41 -3.40 3.48
N GLY A 130 9.89 -4.16 2.49
CA GLY A 130 8.45 -4.35 2.31
C GLY A 130 7.74 -4.96 3.54
N ARG A 131 8.49 -5.51 4.52
CA ARG A 131 7.93 -5.99 5.79
C ARG A 131 7.23 -4.88 6.57
N LEU A 132 7.76 -3.66 6.52
CA LEU A 132 7.20 -2.51 7.23
C LEU A 132 5.77 -2.16 6.78
N THR A 133 5.35 -2.61 5.59
CA THR A 133 3.97 -2.40 5.13
C THR A 133 2.93 -3.12 6.01
N ALA A 134 3.32 -4.05 6.88
CA ALA A 134 2.41 -4.60 7.88
C ALA A 134 1.92 -3.52 8.86
N THR A 135 2.76 -2.53 9.19
CA THR A 135 2.37 -1.41 10.06
C THR A 135 1.32 -0.50 9.42
N HIS A 136 1.38 -0.36 8.07
CA HIS A 136 0.34 0.36 7.31
C HIS A 136 -1.00 -0.38 7.39
N VAL A 137 -0.98 -1.71 7.28
CA VAL A 137 -2.20 -2.53 7.36
C VAL A 137 -2.80 -2.49 8.76
N MET A 138 -1.99 -2.51 9.83
CA MET A 138 -2.49 -2.41 11.22
C MET A 138 -3.38 -1.18 11.41
N GLY A 139 -2.88 0.02 11.10
CA GLY A 139 -3.67 1.24 11.22
C GLY A 139 -4.78 1.36 10.17
N GLY A 140 -4.50 0.88 8.94
CA GLY A 140 -5.42 0.96 7.82
C GLY A 140 -6.71 0.17 7.99
N VAL A 141 -6.68 -0.97 8.69
CA VAL A 141 -7.89 -1.76 9.03
C VAL A 141 -8.83 -0.95 9.89
N ILE A 142 -8.30 -0.28 10.92
CA ILE A 142 -9.07 0.54 11.85
C ILE A 142 -9.69 1.73 11.08
N ALA A 143 -8.90 2.41 10.26
CA ALA A 143 -9.37 3.50 9.42
C ALA A 143 -10.45 3.05 8.41
N LYS A 144 -10.27 1.90 7.76
CA LYS A 144 -11.22 1.32 6.80
C LYS A 144 -12.56 0.99 7.48
N LYS A 145 -12.53 0.43 8.69
CA LYS A 145 -13.72 0.15 9.48
C LYS A 145 -14.41 1.44 9.92
N LEU A 146 -13.65 2.42 10.42
CA LEU A 146 -14.16 3.73 10.80
C LEU A 146 -14.94 4.37 9.64
N LEU A 147 -14.34 4.45 8.45
CA LEU A 147 -14.98 5.00 7.26
C LEU A 147 -16.24 4.25 6.85
N LYS A 148 -16.23 2.92 6.95
CA LYS A 148 -17.40 2.10 6.60
C LYS A 148 -18.56 2.31 7.54
N VAL A 149 -18.30 2.36 8.85
CA VAL A 149 -19.34 2.50 9.87
C VAL A 149 -19.94 3.90 9.89
N THR A 150 -19.10 4.93 9.73
CA THR A 150 -19.55 6.34 9.85
C THR A 150 -20.10 6.92 8.55
N LEU A 151 -19.45 6.63 7.41
CA LEU A 151 -19.75 7.26 6.12
C LEU A 151 -20.17 6.27 5.03
N GLY A 152 -20.15 4.96 5.30
CA GLY A 152 -20.46 3.93 4.31
C GLY A 152 -19.45 3.83 3.16
N ILE A 153 -18.25 4.39 3.33
CA ILE A 153 -17.20 4.38 2.31
C ILE A 153 -16.66 2.95 2.14
N GLU A 154 -16.54 2.53 0.88
CA GLU A 154 -15.97 1.23 0.50
C GLU A 154 -14.72 1.44 -0.36
N ILE A 155 -13.63 0.75 -0.01
CA ILE A 155 -12.33 0.81 -0.70
C ILE A 155 -12.01 -0.57 -1.24
N ASN A 156 -11.71 -0.66 -2.53
CA ASN A 156 -11.38 -1.89 -3.23
C ASN A 156 -10.13 -1.69 -4.10
N SER A 157 -9.01 -2.30 -3.70
CA SER A 157 -7.79 -2.31 -4.50
C SER A 157 -7.50 -3.70 -5.01
N PHE A 158 -7.12 -3.80 -6.28
CA PHE A 158 -6.91 -5.06 -6.97
C PHE A 158 -5.78 -4.97 -8.00
N THR A 159 -5.24 -6.12 -8.37
CA THR A 159 -4.24 -6.22 -9.42
C THR A 159 -4.89 -6.03 -10.79
N ALA A 160 -4.62 -4.92 -11.44
CA ALA A 160 -5.09 -4.61 -12.79
C ALA A 160 -4.10 -5.07 -13.88
N GLN A 161 -2.79 -5.16 -13.55
CA GLN A 161 -1.77 -5.57 -14.50
C GLN A 161 -0.59 -6.26 -13.81
N ILE A 162 -0.03 -7.32 -14.45
CA ILE A 162 1.27 -7.92 -14.12
C ILE A 162 2.09 -8.05 -15.42
N GLY A 163 3.27 -7.41 -15.43
CA GLY A 163 4.09 -7.32 -16.63
C GLY A 163 3.28 -6.72 -17.79
N LYS A 164 3.14 -7.46 -18.89
CA LYS A 164 2.35 -7.02 -20.07
C LYS A 164 0.88 -7.47 -20.03
N ILE A 165 0.49 -8.31 -19.07
CA ILE A 165 -0.86 -8.88 -18.97
C ILE A 165 -1.74 -7.91 -18.18
N LYS A 166 -2.77 -7.38 -18.84
CA LYS A 166 -3.72 -6.40 -18.30
C LYS A 166 -5.10 -7.01 -18.14
N MET A 167 -5.84 -6.55 -17.14
CA MET A 167 -7.27 -6.76 -17.04
C MET A 167 -7.98 -6.00 -18.18
N GLU A 168 -8.94 -6.63 -18.84
CA GLU A 168 -9.64 -6.06 -19.99
C GLU A 168 -10.97 -5.42 -19.59
N LYS A 169 -11.63 -5.97 -18.57
CA LYS A 169 -12.94 -5.50 -18.11
C LYS A 169 -12.79 -4.36 -17.11
N GLU A 170 -13.64 -3.38 -17.25
CA GLU A 170 -13.80 -2.35 -16.21
C GLU A 170 -14.32 -2.97 -14.91
N PHE A 171 -13.79 -2.47 -13.78
CA PHE A 171 -14.19 -2.95 -12.47
C PHE A 171 -15.66 -2.57 -12.18
N ASN A 172 -16.38 -3.51 -11.59
CA ASN A 172 -17.74 -3.28 -11.11
C ASN A 172 -17.94 -3.88 -9.70
N LYS A 173 -19.02 -3.48 -9.03
CA LYS A 173 -19.29 -3.88 -7.62
C LYS A 173 -19.36 -5.41 -7.43
N LYS A 174 -19.76 -6.19 -8.44
CA LYS A 174 -19.78 -7.67 -8.33
C LYS A 174 -18.37 -8.24 -8.24
N MET A 175 -17.42 -7.61 -8.91
CA MET A 175 -16.01 -8.01 -8.92
C MET A 175 -15.32 -7.81 -7.56
N ALA A 176 -15.79 -6.91 -6.71
CA ALA A 176 -15.22 -6.72 -5.36
C ALA A 176 -15.16 -8.03 -4.55
N LYS A 177 -16.16 -8.89 -4.70
CA LYS A 177 -16.24 -10.19 -4.01
C LYS A 177 -15.26 -11.24 -4.55
N THR A 178 -14.63 -10.99 -5.70
CA THR A 178 -13.71 -11.93 -6.37
C THR A 178 -12.25 -11.56 -6.22
N ILE A 179 -11.92 -10.34 -5.77
CA ILE A 179 -10.53 -9.84 -5.63
C ILE A 179 -9.65 -10.85 -4.87
N TYR A 180 -10.11 -11.31 -3.72
CA TYR A 180 -9.34 -12.19 -2.84
C TYR A 180 -9.60 -13.70 -3.07
N LYS A 181 -10.35 -14.09 -4.13
CA LYS A 181 -10.60 -15.50 -4.46
C LYS A 181 -9.42 -16.19 -5.15
N ASN A 182 -8.44 -15.43 -5.64
CA ASN A 182 -7.25 -15.97 -6.28
C ASN A 182 -5.97 -15.32 -5.73
N GLU A 183 -4.84 -16.01 -5.95
CA GLU A 183 -3.53 -15.62 -5.42
C GLU A 183 -3.02 -14.29 -5.99
N VAL A 184 -3.46 -13.91 -7.19
CA VAL A 184 -3.00 -12.72 -7.92
C VAL A 184 -3.79 -11.48 -7.52
N ARG A 185 -4.97 -11.67 -6.91
CA ARG A 185 -5.90 -10.61 -6.53
C ARG A 185 -6.43 -9.80 -7.72
N CYS A 186 -6.54 -10.44 -8.87
CA CYS A 186 -7.19 -9.90 -10.05
C CYS A 186 -8.65 -10.37 -10.09
N PRO A 187 -9.65 -9.48 -10.15
CA PRO A 187 -11.05 -9.86 -10.12
C PRO A 187 -11.53 -10.58 -11.39
N GLU A 188 -10.76 -10.55 -12.48
CA GLU A 188 -11.01 -11.23 -13.74
C GLU A 188 -10.27 -12.57 -13.78
N GLU A 189 -10.99 -13.68 -13.62
CA GLU A 189 -10.39 -15.01 -13.39
C GLU A 189 -9.47 -15.48 -14.53
N ASN A 190 -9.85 -15.29 -15.79
CA ASN A 190 -9.03 -15.71 -16.94
C ASN A 190 -7.72 -14.93 -16.99
N THR A 191 -7.78 -13.62 -16.74
CA THR A 191 -6.59 -12.78 -16.67
C THR A 191 -5.74 -13.13 -15.43
N ALA A 192 -6.36 -13.45 -14.31
CA ALA A 192 -5.64 -13.92 -13.11
C ALA A 192 -4.83 -15.20 -13.40
N LYS A 193 -5.37 -16.16 -14.15
CA LYS A 193 -4.65 -17.38 -14.58
C LYS A 193 -3.41 -17.04 -15.42
N LYS A 194 -3.56 -16.14 -16.41
CA LYS A 194 -2.44 -15.66 -17.26
C LYS A 194 -1.37 -14.94 -16.44
N MET A 195 -1.79 -14.04 -15.54
CA MET A 195 -0.89 -13.31 -14.61
C MET A 195 -0.12 -14.29 -13.72
N ARG A 196 -0.81 -15.27 -13.13
CA ARG A 196 -0.18 -16.34 -12.32
C ARG A 196 0.89 -17.10 -13.09
N ALA A 197 0.59 -17.52 -14.30
CA ALA A 197 1.55 -18.22 -15.16
C ALA A 197 2.79 -17.35 -15.46
N SER A 198 2.60 -16.07 -15.73
CA SER A 198 3.68 -15.11 -15.97
C SER A 198 4.59 -14.96 -14.75
N ILE A 199 4.02 -14.82 -13.53
CA ILE A 199 4.80 -14.76 -12.28
C ILE A 199 5.61 -16.03 -12.07
N LEU A 200 5.02 -17.20 -12.28
CA LEU A 200 5.73 -18.50 -12.16
C LEU A 200 6.88 -18.63 -13.16
N ASN A 201 6.70 -18.13 -14.38
CA ASN A 201 7.77 -18.09 -15.38
C ASN A 201 8.91 -17.19 -14.96
N ALA A 202 8.62 -15.97 -14.46
CA ALA A 202 9.65 -15.08 -13.91
C ALA A 202 10.39 -15.74 -12.75
N LYS A 203 9.67 -16.40 -11.82
CA LYS A 203 10.25 -17.13 -10.69
C LYS A 203 11.22 -18.23 -11.15
N LYS A 204 10.85 -19.03 -12.19
CA LYS A 204 11.74 -20.05 -12.77
C LYS A 204 13.02 -19.47 -13.34
N LYS A 205 12.95 -18.26 -13.89
CA LYS A 205 14.11 -17.54 -14.45
C LYS A 205 14.95 -16.82 -13.38
N GLY A 206 14.55 -16.90 -12.10
CA GLY A 206 15.21 -16.16 -11.01
C GLY A 206 15.04 -14.64 -11.13
N ASP A 207 13.95 -14.19 -11.75
CA ASP A 207 13.64 -12.80 -12.05
C ASP A 207 12.35 -12.34 -11.36
N SER A 208 11.95 -11.09 -11.56
CA SER A 208 10.76 -10.49 -10.96
C SER A 208 9.95 -9.69 -11.97
N LEU A 209 8.65 -9.50 -11.67
CA LEU A 209 7.73 -8.69 -12.45
C LEU A 209 7.16 -7.56 -11.60
N GLY A 210 6.98 -6.41 -12.24
CA GLY A 210 6.15 -5.32 -11.75
C GLY A 210 4.71 -5.43 -12.25
N GLY A 211 3.91 -4.40 -11.97
CA GLY A 211 2.54 -4.33 -12.44
C GLY A 211 1.82 -3.10 -11.93
N ILE A 212 0.50 -3.09 -12.06
CA ILE A 212 -0.38 -2.00 -11.67
C ILE A 212 -1.45 -2.51 -10.71
N ILE A 213 -1.64 -1.80 -9.62
CA ILE A 213 -2.82 -1.89 -8.76
C ILE A 213 -3.76 -0.76 -9.17
N GLU A 214 -5.04 -1.09 -9.30
CA GLU A 214 -6.11 -0.12 -9.38
C GLU A 214 -6.85 -0.08 -8.05
N SER A 215 -7.20 1.12 -7.59
CA SER A 215 -7.95 1.36 -6.36
C SER A 215 -9.17 2.21 -6.65
N ILE A 216 -10.33 1.73 -6.20
CA ILE A 216 -11.61 2.42 -6.37
C ILE A 216 -12.25 2.60 -5.00
N THR A 217 -12.49 3.85 -4.62
CA THR A 217 -13.16 4.22 -3.38
C THR A 217 -14.51 4.83 -3.69
N THR A 218 -15.57 4.26 -3.15
CA THR A 218 -16.96 4.68 -3.39
C THR A 218 -17.60 5.29 -2.17
N ASN A 219 -18.68 6.03 -2.36
CA ASN A 219 -19.46 6.70 -1.32
C ASN A 219 -18.68 7.80 -0.58
N VAL A 220 -17.66 8.35 -1.20
CA VAL A 220 -16.90 9.48 -0.63
C VAL A 220 -17.80 10.72 -0.68
N PRO A 221 -18.06 11.42 0.45
CA PRO A 221 -18.83 12.66 0.43
C PRO A 221 -18.10 13.74 -0.36
N VAL A 222 -18.84 14.71 -0.87
CA VAL A 222 -18.27 15.93 -1.46
C VAL A 222 -17.60 16.74 -0.36
N GLY A 223 -16.40 17.30 -0.64
CA GLY A 223 -15.78 18.28 0.23
C GLY A 223 -14.62 17.77 1.10
N LEU A 224 -14.15 16.53 0.92
CA LEU A 224 -12.91 16.07 1.58
C LEU A 224 -11.69 16.55 0.79
N GLY A 225 -10.72 17.10 1.47
CA GLY A 225 -9.48 17.65 0.91
C GLY A 225 -9.23 19.07 1.37
N GLU A 226 -7.96 19.43 1.53
CA GLU A 226 -7.51 20.75 2.00
C GLU A 226 -6.58 21.38 0.93
N PRO A 227 -7.11 22.17 0.00
CA PRO A 227 -6.26 22.89 -0.96
C PRO A 227 -5.41 23.94 -0.21
N ILE A 228 -4.18 24.25 -0.65
CA ILE A 228 -3.55 23.85 -1.91
C ILE A 228 -2.64 22.61 -1.68
N PHE A 229 -1.84 22.58 -0.61
CA PHE A 229 -0.76 21.61 -0.43
C PHE A 229 -1.23 20.28 0.19
N SER A 230 -2.30 20.29 0.96
CA SER A 230 -2.94 19.08 1.49
C SER A 230 -4.16 18.70 0.65
N SER A 231 -4.07 18.86 -0.66
CA SER A 231 -5.07 18.33 -1.58
C SER A 231 -5.19 16.82 -1.41
N LEU A 232 -6.39 16.28 -1.67
CA LEU A 232 -6.63 14.86 -1.48
C LEU A 232 -5.72 13.99 -2.36
N GLU A 233 -5.42 14.43 -3.61
CA GLU A 233 -4.42 13.75 -4.46
C GLU A 233 -3.01 13.81 -3.88
N SER A 234 -2.61 14.95 -3.30
CA SER A 234 -1.28 15.13 -2.72
C SER A 234 -1.07 14.17 -1.54
N ASP A 235 -2.03 14.12 -0.62
CA ASP A 235 -1.90 13.28 0.57
C ASP A 235 -2.07 11.78 0.26
N LEU A 236 -2.98 11.41 -0.67
CA LEU A 236 -3.06 10.05 -1.20
C LEU A 236 -1.75 9.64 -1.87
N SER A 237 -1.17 10.49 -2.71
CA SER A 237 0.10 10.22 -3.38
C SER A 237 1.24 10.05 -2.38
N LYS A 238 1.36 10.96 -1.40
CA LYS A 238 2.35 10.88 -0.33
C LYS A 238 2.25 9.56 0.44
N ALA A 239 1.03 9.14 0.81
CA ALA A 239 0.79 7.89 1.49
C ALA A 239 1.23 6.69 0.63
N ILE A 240 0.78 6.63 -0.61
CA ILE A 240 1.03 5.51 -1.53
C ILE A 240 2.51 5.40 -1.93
N PHE A 241 3.23 6.51 -2.12
CA PHE A 241 4.68 6.47 -2.38
C PHE A 241 5.51 5.96 -1.19
N SER A 242 4.92 5.82 0.00
CA SER A 242 5.57 5.13 1.13
C SER A 242 5.67 3.60 0.93
N ILE A 243 4.89 3.03 0.00
CA ILE A 243 4.96 1.60 -0.31
C ILE A 243 6.22 1.34 -1.14
N PRO A 244 7.11 0.43 -0.71
CA PRO A 244 8.27 0.07 -1.52
C PRO A 244 7.88 -0.43 -2.91
N SER A 245 8.68 -0.09 -3.92
CA SER A 245 8.48 -0.38 -5.36
C SER A 245 7.46 0.48 -6.09
N VAL A 246 6.68 1.32 -5.44
CA VAL A 246 5.84 2.30 -6.14
C VAL A 246 6.71 3.29 -6.91
N LYS A 247 6.34 3.59 -8.16
CA LYS A 247 7.05 4.49 -9.08
C LYS A 247 6.14 5.45 -9.85
N GLY A 248 4.84 5.25 -9.78
CA GLY A 248 3.88 6.13 -10.45
C GLY A 248 2.50 6.01 -9.84
N ILE A 249 1.77 7.10 -9.93
CA ILE A 249 0.36 7.21 -9.55
C ILE A 249 -0.33 8.07 -10.60
N GLU A 250 -1.56 7.73 -10.93
CA GLU A 250 -2.45 8.55 -11.73
C GLU A 250 -3.88 8.45 -11.19
N PHE A 251 -4.63 9.54 -11.35
CA PHE A 251 -6.03 9.66 -10.95
C PHE A 251 -6.91 9.82 -12.18
N GLY A 252 -8.05 9.15 -12.22
CA GLY A 252 -8.99 9.21 -13.33
C GLY A 252 -8.34 8.87 -14.68
N SER A 253 -8.46 9.80 -15.66
CA SER A 253 -7.82 9.67 -16.98
C SER A 253 -6.29 9.69 -16.93
N GLY A 254 -5.71 10.25 -15.85
CA GLY A 254 -4.27 10.29 -15.62
C GLY A 254 -3.48 10.86 -16.80
N PHE A 255 -2.39 10.21 -17.20
CA PHE A 255 -1.56 10.63 -18.33
C PHE A 255 -2.33 10.67 -19.65
N ARG A 256 -3.32 9.81 -19.86
CA ARG A 256 -4.15 9.83 -21.07
C ARG A 256 -4.92 11.15 -21.20
N GLY A 257 -5.31 11.78 -20.09
CA GLY A 257 -5.98 13.08 -20.11
C GLY A 257 -5.17 14.18 -20.83
N SER A 258 -3.83 14.06 -20.87
CA SER A 258 -2.96 15.02 -21.58
C SER A 258 -3.05 14.93 -23.12
N GLU A 259 -3.66 13.86 -23.64
CA GLU A 259 -3.84 13.61 -25.07
C GLU A 259 -5.23 14.10 -25.56
N LEU A 260 -6.13 14.48 -24.65
CA LEU A 260 -7.51 14.83 -24.93
C LEU A 260 -7.73 16.34 -25.00
N PHE A 261 -8.68 16.77 -25.82
CA PHE A 261 -9.22 18.12 -25.73
C PHE A 261 -10.01 18.31 -24.43
N GLY A 262 -10.07 19.55 -23.92
CA GLY A 262 -10.85 19.86 -22.72
C GLY A 262 -12.32 19.44 -22.81
N SER A 263 -12.93 19.56 -23.99
CA SER A 263 -14.31 19.11 -24.26
C SER A 263 -14.48 17.58 -24.17
N GLU A 264 -13.42 16.81 -24.38
CA GLU A 264 -13.43 15.34 -24.30
C GLU A 264 -13.13 14.85 -22.88
N ASN A 265 -12.26 15.60 -22.15
CA ASN A 265 -11.85 15.22 -20.80
C ASN A 265 -12.78 15.76 -19.71
N ASN A 266 -13.53 16.84 -19.95
CA ASN A 266 -14.38 17.46 -18.95
C ASN A 266 -15.53 16.53 -18.50
N ASP A 267 -15.66 16.35 -17.19
CA ASP A 267 -16.75 15.60 -16.57
C ASP A 267 -18.02 16.46 -16.48
N LEU A 268 -18.92 16.30 -17.45
CA LEU A 268 -20.15 17.09 -17.53
C LEU A 268 -21.08 16.80 -16.37
N TYR A 269 -21.52 17.83 -15.66
CA TYR A 269 -22.47 17.71 -14.56
C TYR A 269 -23.87 17.31 -15.04
N THR A 270 -24.56 16.55 -14.22
CA THR A 270 -25.96 16.18 -14.42
C THR A 270 -26.68 16.00 -13.08
N MET A 271 -27.98 16.22 -13.09
CA MET A 271 -28.83 15.97 -11.92
C MET A 271 -29.40 14.56 -11.98
N LYS A 272 -29.20 13.76 -10.93
CA LYS A 272 -29.75 12.41 -10.81
C LYS A 272 -30.32 12.20 -9.41
N LYS A 273 -31.64 11.97 -9.33
CA LYS A 273 -32.37 11.77 -8.05
C LYS A 273 -32.09 12.86 -7.01
N GLY A 274 -32.06 14.13 -7.43
CA GLY A 274 -31.80 15.28 -6.56
C GLY A 274 -30.35 15.49 -6.15
N LYS A 275 -29.40 14.70 -6.69
CA LYS A 275 -27.97 14.84 -6.45
C LYS A 275 -27.25 15.29 -7.71
N ILE A 276 -26.27 16.17 -7.54
CA ILE A 276 -25.34 16.54 -8.60
C ILE A 276 -24.31 15.41 -8.73
N ILE A 277 -24.14 14.88 -9.95
CA ILE A 277 -23.13 13.90 -10.31
C ILE A 277 -22.50 14.29 -11.64
N THR A 278 -21.44 13.62 -12.05
CA THR A 278 -20.87 13.78 -13.40
C THR A 278 -21.25 12.59 -14.29
N LYS A 279 -21.30 12.81 -15.62
CA LYS A 279 -21.60 11.76 -16.62
C LYS A 279 -20.41 10.81 -16.82
N THR A 280 -19.19 11.33 -16.68
CA THR A 280 -17.91 10.62 -16.76
C THR A 280 -17.16 10.82 -15.44
N ASN A 281 -16.00 10.21 -15.27
CA ASN A 281 -15.18 10.36 -14.08
C ASN A 281 -13.69 10.48 -14.48
N ASN A 282 -13.40 11.29 -15.50
CA ASN A 282 -12.05 11.53 -16.00
C ASN A 282 -11.14 12.20 -14.95
N SER A 283 -11.73 13.01 -14.05
CA SER A 283 -11.03 13.64 -12.93
C SER A 283 -10.76 12.66 -11.77
N GLY A 284 -11.26 11.43 -11.84
CA GLY A 284 -11.01 10.41 -10.81
C GLY A 284 -11.64 10.71 -9.45
N GLY A 285 -12.74 11.48 -9.40
CA GLY A 285 -13.47 11.77 -8.16
C GLY A 285 -12.95 12.98 -7.38
N ILE A 286 -11.93 13.68 -7.89
CA ILE A 286 -11.28 14.80 -7.20
C ILE A 286 -11.17 15.97 -8.18
N LEU A 287 -11.60 17.15 -7.75
CA LEU A 287 -11.51 18.41 -8.50
C LEU A 287 -10.99 19.52 -7.58
N GLY A 288 -9.94 20.22 -8.02
CA GLY A 288 -9.30 21.26 -7.21
C GLY A 288 -8.76 20.78 -5.86
N GLY A 289 -8.39 19.49 -5.77
CA GLY A 289 -7.90 18.90 -4.53
C GLY A 289 -8.98 18.39 -3.57
N ILE A 290 -10.25 18.46 -3.98
CA ILE A 290 -11.42 18.18 -3.13
C ILE A 290 -12.27 17.08 -3.78
N SER A 291 -12.77 16.14 -2.98
CA SER A 291 -13.69 15.09 -3.47
C SER A 291 -15.00 15.69 -4.00
N ASN A 292 -15.46 15.20 -5.16
CA ASN A 292 -16.65 15.69 -5.84
C ASN A 292 -17.87 14.76 -5.72
N GLY A 293 -17.78 13.69 -4.89
CA GLY A 293 -18.86 12.73 -4.68
C GLY A 293 -18.89 11.56 -5.68
N MET A 294 -18.06 11.62 -6.73
CA MET A 294 -17.82 10.48 -7.62
C MET A 294 -16.81 9.51 -6.99
N PRO A 295 -16.73 8.25 -7.48
CA PRO A 295 -15.70 7.33 -7.01
C PRO A 295 -14.28 7.91 -7.17
N ILE A 296 -13.46 7.82 -6.13
CA ILE A 296 -12.03 8.12 -6.29
C ILE A 296 -11.38 6.93 -6.95
N THR A 297 -10.77 7.16 -8.12
CA THR A 297 -10.11 6.14 -8.92
C THR A 297 -8.64 6.46 -9.10
N MET A 298 -7.78 5.48 -8.78
CA MET A 298 -6.32 5.60 -8.89
C MET A 298 -5.71 4.37 -9.54
N ARG A 299 -4.62 4.56 -10.29
CA ARG A 299 -3.76 3.50 -10.80
C ARG A 299 -2.34 3.70 -10.28
N ILE A 300 -1.77 2.66 -9.71
CA ILE A 300 -0.50 2.71 -8.98
C ILE A 300 0.48 1.74 -9.64
N ALA A 301 1.59 2.27 -10.17
CA ALA A 301 2.61 1.51 -10.85
C ALA A 301 3.70 1.02 -9.88
N PHE A 302 3.94 -0.29 -9.89
CA PHE A 302 4.99 -0.96 -9.11
C PHE A 302 6.10 -1.44 -10.03
N LYS A 303 7.34 -1.02 -9.78
CA LYS A 303 8.49 -1.63 -10.46
C LYS A 303 8.70 -3.07 -10.01
N PRO A 304 9.42 -3.90 -10.80
CA PRO A 304 9.86 -5.23 -10.36
C PRO A 304 10.68 -5.18 -9.07
N ALA A 305 10.62 -6.24 -8.27
CA ALA A 305 11.43 -6.36 -7.08
C ALA A 305 12.92 -6.37 -7.46
N SER A 306 13.72 -5.56 -6.76
CA SER A 306 15.15 -5.40 -7.07
C SER A 306 16.01 -6.60 -6.69
N SER A 307 15.58 -7.37 -5.67
CA SER A 307 16.32 -8.55 -5.21
C SER A 307 15.93 -9.74 -6.07
N ILE A 308 16.78 -10.11 -7.03
CA ILE A 308 16.58 -11.23 -7.95
C ILE A 308 17.73 -12.24 -7.86
N ALA A 309 17.48 -13.48 -8.26
CA ALA A 309 18.48 -14.56 -8.21
C ALA A 309 19.43 -14.58 -9.43
N GLN A 310 19.24 -13.68 -10.38
CA GLN A 310 20.15 -13.53 -11.53
C GLN A 310 21.43 -12.80 -11.11
N LYS A 311 22.52 -13.08 -11.81
CA LYS A 311 23.78 -12.34 -11.67
C LYS A 311 23.61 -10.93 -12.22
N GLN A 312 24.01 -9.92 -11.43
CA GLN A 312 23.91 -8.51 -11.79
C GLN A 312 25.25 -7.81 -11.56
N SER A 313 25.59 -6.89 -12.44
CA SER A 313 26.74 -5.99 -12.23
C SER A 313 26.42 -5.02 -11.10
N THR A 314 27.40 -4.82 -10.22
CA THR A 314 27.33 -3.93 -9.07
C THR A 314 28.72 -3.42 -8.69
N VAL A 315 28.82 -2.80 -7.52
CA VAL A 315 30.09 -2.36 -6.94
C VAL A 315 30.32 -2.98 -5.56
N ASP A 316 31.55 -3.27 -5.26
CA ASP A 316 32.03 -3.58 -3.92
C ASP A 316 32.58 -2.28 -3.32
N ILE A 317 31.85 -1.71 -2.37
CA ILE A 317 32.19 -0.41 -1.78
C ILE A 317 33.41 -0.47 -0.87
N ARG A 318 33.66 -1.64 -0.25
CA ARG A 318 34.86 -1.84 0.60
C ARG A 318 36.14 -1.83 -0.22
N ASN A 319 36.11 -2.56 -1.35
CA ASN A 319 37.28 -2.71 -2.24
C ASN A 319 37.30 -1.65 -3.35
N LYS A 320 36.31 -0.74 -3.42
CA LYS A 320 36.18 0.33 -4.42
C LYS A 320 36.33 -0.16 -5.87
N LYS A 321 35.67 -1.29 -6.21
CA LYS A 321 35.77 -1.92 -7.54
C LYS A 321 34.44 -2.47 -8.01
N ASN A 322 34.33 -2.64 -9.33
CA ASN A 322 33.16 -3.33 -9.94
C ASN A 322 33.11 -4.79 -9.47
N ALA A 323 31.92 -5.30 -9.28
CA ALA A 323 31.68 -6.65 -8.78
C ALA A 323 30.45 -7.26 -9.44
N ILE A 324 30.29 -8.57 -9.28
CA ILE A 324 29.06 -9.28 -9.61
C ILE A 324 28.37 -9.66 -8.31
N LEU A 325 27.07 -9.43 -8.27
CA LEU A 325 26.20 -9.86 -7.18
C LEU A 325 25.14 -10.81 -7.73
N GLN A 326 24.96 -11.90 -7.03
CA GLN A 326 23.79 -12.77 -7.16
C GLN A 326 23.14 -12.85 -5.79
N VAL A 327 21.93 -12.32 -5.67
CA VAL A 327 21.24 -12.30 -4.38
C VAL A 327 20.69 -13.69 -4.08
N LYS A 328 21.22 -14.31 -3.03
CA LYS A 328 20.70 -15.57 -2.50
C LYS A 328 19.61 -15.24 -1.47
N GLY A 329 18.51 -15.94 -1.48
CA GLY A 329 17.44 -15.72 -0.50
C GLY A 329 16.03 -15.92 -1.07
N ARG A 330 15.05 -15.69 -0.20
CA ARG A 330 13.63 -15.91 -0.48
C ARG A 330 12.99 -14.58 -0.88
N HIS A 331 12.95 -14.29 -2.20
CA HIS A 331 12.42 -13.03 -2.72
C HIS A 331 11.06 -13.24 -3.39
N ASP A 332 10.22 -12.20 -3.37
CA ASP A 332 8.95 -12.19 -4.10
C ASP A 332 9.23 -12.05 -5.60
N PRO A 333 8.76 -12.97 -6.46
CA PRO A 333 8.84 -12.80 -7.90
C PRO A 333 7.90 -11.69 -8.42
N CYS A 334 6.91 -11.30 -7.62
CA CYS A 334 6.05 -10.16 -7.86
C CYS A 334 5.45 -9.67 -6.54
N VAL A 335 5.62 -8.38 -6.25
CA VAL A 335 5.12 -7.76 -5.00
C VAL A 335 3.67 -7.28 -5.12
N VAL A 336 3.16 -7.11 -6.35
CA VAL A 336 1.88 -6.44 -6.64
C VAL A 336 0.70 -7.10 -5.93
N PRO A 337 0.50 -8.44 -5.97
CA PRO A 337 -0.65 -9.05 -5.30
C PRO A 337 -0.67 -8.79 -3.79
N ARG A 338 0.49 -8.72 -3.15
CA ARG A 338 0.60 -8.47 -1.71
C ARG A 338 0.45 -7.00 -1.33
N ALA A 339 0.63 -6.10 -2.30
CA ALA A 339 0.48 -4.67 -2.09
C ALA A 339 -0.99 -4.20 -2.11
N ALA A 340 -1.93 -4.95 -2.69
CA ALA A 340 -3.34 -4.58 -2.75
C ALA A 340 -3.95 -4.23 -1.37
N PRO A 341 -3.82 -5.06 -0.30
CA PRO A 341 -4.32 -4.70 1.03
C PRO A 341 -3.54 -3.55 1.68
N VAL A 342 -2.31 -3.29 1.27
CA VAL A 342 -1.52 -2.13 1.74
C VAL A 342 -2.04 -0.84 1.12
N VAL A 343 -2.37 -0.86 -0.17
CA VAL A 343 -3.01 0.27 -0.87
C VAL A 343 -4.35 0.59 -0.23
N ASP A 344 -5.23 -0.41 -0.02
CA ASP A 344 -6.50 -0.24 0.70
C ASP A 344 -6.29 0.49 2.04
N SER A 345 -5.28 0.07 2.78
CA SER A 345 -4.99 0.58 4.12
C SER A 345 -4.55 2.04 4.11
N LEU A 346 -3.67 2.42 3.19
CA LEU A 346 -3.18 3.80 3.10
C LEU A 346 -4.23 4.75 2.54
N VAL A 347 -5.04 4.28 1.58
CA VAL A 347 -6.20 5.04 1.10
C VAL A 347 -7.19 5.28 2.25
N ALA A 348 -7.46 4.25 3.05
CA ALA A 348 -8.36 4.38 4.20
C ALA A 348 -7.83 5.38 5.24
N LEU A 349 -6.54 5.29 5.59
CA LEU A 349 -5.90 6.21 6.54
C LEU A 349 -6.00 7.66 6.06
N THR A 350 -5.69 7.91 4.79
CA THR A 350 -5.73 9.27 4.24
C THR A 350 -7.15 9.83 4.20
N ILE A 351 -8.12 9.06 3.71
CA ILE A 351 -9.51 9.52 3.64
C ILE A 351 -10.12 9.71 5.04
N ALA A 352 -9.80 8.83 6.00
CA ALA A 352 -10.26 8.97 7.38
C ALA A 352 -9.66 10.22 8.07
N ASP A 353 -8.38 10.52 7.81
CA ASP A 353 -7.73 11.72 8.29
C ASP A 353 -8.44 12.99 7.78
N HIS A 354 -8.69 13.08 6.46
CA HIS A 354 -9.44 14.19 5.86
C HIS A 354 -10.89 14.28 6.39
N ALA A 355 -11.55 13.14 6.62
CA ALA A 355 -12.91 13.11 7.18
C ALA A 355 -12.95 13.62 8.64
N LEU A 356 -11.89 13.41 9.41
CA LEU A 356 -11.74 13.96 10.75
C LEU A 356 -11.36 15.45 10.73
N ILE A 357 -10.52 15.88 9.78
CA ILE A 357 -10.15 17.29 9.60
C ILE A 357 -11.39 18.13 9.28
N THR A 358 -12.20 17.67 8.34
CA THR A 358 -13.42 18.38 7.92
C THR A 358 -14.58 18.27 8.92
N GLY A 359 -14.47 17.45 9.97
CA GLY A 359 -15.55 17.19 10.92
C GLY A 359 -16.65 16.27 10.38
N ALA A 360 -16.47 15.63 9.23
CA ALA A 360 -17.40 14.62 8.71
C ALA A 360 -17.48 13.38 9.62
N ILE A 361 -16.41 13.10 10.37
CA ILE A 361 -16.40 12.13 11.47
C ILE A 361 -16.15 12.87 12.77
N LYS A 362 -16.95 12.55 13.79
CA LYS A 362 -16.85 13.15 15.13
C LYS A 362 -15.76 12.47 15.97
N PRO A 363 -15.23 13.13 17.02
CA PRO A 363 -14.23 12.55 17.93
C PRO A 363 -14.70 11.35 18.75
N SER A 364 -16.00 11.12 18.83
CA SER A 364 -16.62 9.96 19.48
C SER A 364 -17.81 9.48 18.66
N LEU A 365 -18.03 8.18 18.63
CA LEU A 365 -19.08 7.49 17.87
C LEU A 365 -20.27 7.10 18.76
#